data_71b715052ff28b30ab73584a666f2ea8
#
_entry.id   71b715052ff28b30ab73584a666f2ea8
#
_cell.length_a   1.000
_cell.length_b   1.000
_cell.length_c   1.000
_cell.angle_alpha   90.00
_cell.angle_beta   90.00
_cell.angle_gamma   90.00
#
_symmetry.space_group_name_H-M   'P 1'
#
loop_
_entity.id
_entity.type
_entity.pdbx_description
1 polymer ?
#
loop_
_entity_poly.entity_id
_entity_poly.type
_entity_poly.pdbx_seq_one_letter_code
_entity_poly.pdbx_strand_id
1 'polypeptide(L)'
;KENILVMTSGDFMVPIAKRKFPHSKIIAAKRLITGYNLEKVIMLPEGKKVLVVNHPRITSEETIESLLNLGIDHLEYEPYWKGKKIDYNIIDTAISPGMIHLCPEPIKNRIDIGPRTISASTFLEIINELNLDLRYLEKFTVYYNTFLLET
;
A
#
# COMPACT_ATOMS: atom_id res chain seq x y z
N LYS A 1 -0.90 30.68 -15.96
CA LYS A 1 -0.64 29.23 -15.85
C LYS A 1 -0.94 28.85 -14.43
N GLU A 2 -1.99 28.08 -14.21
CA GLU A 2 -2.29 27.54 -12.88
C GLU A 2 -1.14 26.56 -12.51
N ASN A 3 -0.51 26.79 -11.35
CA ASN A 3 0.44 25.84 -10.80
C ASN A 3 -0.36 24.65 -10.25
N ILE A 4 -0.41 23.57 -11.02
CA ILE A 4 -1.08 22.34 -10.63
C ILE A 4 -0.07 21.46 -9.89
N LEU A 5 -0.43 21.04 -8.68
CA LEU A 5 0.25 19.97 -7.97
C LEU A 5 -0.39 18.64 -8.35
N VAL A 6 0.41 17.68 -8.79
CA VAL A 6 -0.04 16.35 -9.18
C VAL A 6 0.46 15.34 -8.15
N MET A 7 -0.46 14.62 -7.53
CA MET A 7 -0.12 13.49 -6.66
C MET A 7 -0.34 12.17 -7.41
N THR A 8 0.65 11.28 -7.37
CA THR A 8 0.54 9.93 -7.90
C THR A 8 0.34 8.92 -6.77
N SER A 9 -0.26 7.79 -7.09
CA SER A 9 -0.50 6.70 -6.12
C SER A 9 0.76 5.92 -5.73
N GLY A 10 1.93 6.33 -6.22
CA GLY A 10 3.23 5.73 -5.93
C GLY A 10 4.26 6.13 -6.98
N ASP A 11 5.51 5.80 -6.74
CA ASP A 11 6.64 6.16 -7.60
C ASP A 11 6.51 5.62 -9.02
N PHE A 12 5.91 4.46 -9.21
CA PHE A 12 5.74 3.82 -10.53
C PHE A 12 4.88 4.65 -11.49
N MET A 13 4.03 5.55 -10.98
CA MET A 13 3.19 6.46 -11.79
C MET A 13 3.87 7.78 -12.14
N VAL A 14 4.98 8.12 -11.48
CA VAL A 14 5.70 9.40 -11.67
C VAL A 14 6.12 9.62 -13.13
N PRO A 15 6.69 8.64 -13.86
CA PRO A 15 7.07 8.83 -15.26
C PRO A 15 5.88 9.15 -16.16
N ILE A 16 4.71 8.57 -15.89
CA ILE A 16 3.48 8.83 -16.64
C ILE A 16 2.97 10.24 -16.33
N ALA A 17 2.96 10.63 -15.05
CA ALA A 17 2.55 11.96 -14.61
C ALA A 17 3.44 13.05 -15.22
N LYS A 18 4.77 12.87 -15.22
CA LYS A 18 5.72 13.81 -15.82
C LYS A 18 5.48 14.03 -17.33
N ARG A 19 5.12 12.97 -18.06
CA ARG A 19 4.79 13.10 -19.49
C ARG A 19 3.50 13.88 -19.73
N LYS A 20 2.50 13.70 -18.87
CA LYS A 20 1.20 14.40 -18.99
C LYS A 20 1.22 15.81 -18.44
N PHE A 21 2.01 16.05 -17.41
CA PHE A 21 2.10 17.32 -16.70
C PHE A 21 3.56 17.77 -16.53
N PRO A 22 4.26 18.09 -17.66
CA PRO A 22 5.70 18.32 -17.65
C PRO A 22 6.14 19.54 -16.84
N HIS A 23 5.22 20.48 -16.60
CA HIS A 23 5.48 21.73 -15.87
C HIS A 23 4.90 21.73 -14.45
N SER A 24 4.34 20.61 -13.99
CA SER A 24 3.74 20.50 -12.67
C SER A 24 4.72 19.88 -11.68
N LYS A 25 4.61 20.28 -10.42
CA LYS A 25 5.22 19.55 -9.31
C LYS A 25 4.51 18.23 -9.15
N ILE A 26 5.27 17.15 -9.03
CA ILE A 26 4.73 15.80 -8.85
C ILE A 26 5.18 15.27 -7.50
N ILE A 27 4.24 14.80 -6.70
CA ILE A 27 4.47 14.14 -5.43
C ILE A 27 4.02 12.68 -5.56
N ALA A 28 4.91 11.75 -5.28
CA ALA A 28 4.57 10.33 -5.18
C ALA A 28 4.07 10.02 -3.76
N ALA A 29 2.81 9.59 -3.64
CA ALA A 29 2.25 9.24 -2.35
C ALA A 29 2.94 8.00 -1.76
N LYS A 30 3.46 8.11 -0.53
CA LYS A 30 3.87 6.98 0.28
C LYS A 30 2.62 6.37 0.91
N ARG A 31 2.41 5.07 0.70
CA ARG A 31 1.23 4.36 1.19
C ARG A 31 1.61 3.38 2.30
N LEU A 32 0.79 3.35 3.34
CA LEU A 32 1.00 2.54 4.54
C LEU A 32 -0.11 1.49 4.66
N ILE A 33 0.23 0.34 5.24
CA ILE A 33 -0.72 -0.67 5.70
C ILE A 33 -1.45 -0.14 6.93
N THR A 34 -2.78 -0.31 6.99
CA THR A 34 -3.64 0.31 8.01
C THR A 34 -3.77 -0.51 9.30
N GLY A 35 -3.35 -1.75 9.31
CA GLY A 35 -3.54 -2.64 10.45
C GLY A 35 -4.79 -3.52 10.38
N TYR A 36 -5.71 -3.26 9.47
CA TYR A 36 -6.90 -4.06 9.28
C TYR A 36 -6.57 -5.54 9.01
N ASN A 37 -7.15 -6.47 9.80
CA ASN A 37 -6.88 -7.91 9.75
C ASN A 37 -5.39 -8.32 9.85
N LEU A 38 -4.51 -7.42 10.27
CA LEU A 38 -3.08 -7.70 10.33
C LEU A 38 -2.75 -8.77 11.37
N GLU A 39 -3.56 -8.88 12.43
CA GLU A 39 -3.48 -9.96 13.42
C GLU A 39 -3.58 -11.35 12.78
N LYS A 40 -4.38 -11.51 11.73
CA LYS A 40 -4.51 -12.79 11.00
C LYS A 40 -3.24 -13.14 10.25
N VAL A 41 -2.51 -12.15 9.77
CA VAL A 41 -1.20 -12.34 9.12
C VAL A 41 -0.13 -12.69 10.15
N ILE A 42 -0.11 -11.98 11.28
CA ILE A 42 0.85 -12.20 12.37
C ILE A 42 0.71 -13.61 12.97
N MET A 43 -0.52 -14.14 13.01
CA MET A 43 -0.80 -15.48 13.56
C MET A 43 -0.52 -16.62 12.58
N LEU A 44 -0.12 -16.36 11.35
CA LEU A 44 0.29 -17.42 10.43
C LEU A 44 1.58 -18.10 10.93
N PRO A 45 1.73 -19.42 10.72
CA PRO A 45 2.92 -20.14 11.16
C PRO A 45 4.21 -19.61 10.53
N GLU A 46 5.30 -19.63 11.31
CA GLU A 46 6.64 -19.29 10.83
C GLU A 46 7.04 -20.13 9.59
N GLY A 47 7.69 -19.51 8.62
CA GLY A 47 8.09 -20.14 7.37
C GLY A 47 6.96 -20.46 6.40
N LYS A 48 5.70 -20.09 6.72
CA LYS A 48 4.59 -20.30 5.80
C LYS A 48 4.77 -19.46 4.53
N LYS A 49 4.64 -20.12 3.38
CA LYS A 49 4.62 -19.45 2.08
C LYS A 49 3.25 -18.82 1.81
N VAL A 50 3.26 -17.52 1.49
CA VAL A 50 2.04 -16.76 1.23
C VAL A 50 2.17 -15.92 -0.04
N LEU A 51 1.09 -15.85 -0.82
CA LEU A 51 1.01 -14.89 -1.92
C LEU A 51 0.71 -13.50 -1.38
N VAL A 52 1.40 -12.50 -1.89
CA VAL A 52 1.01 -11.11 -1.70
C VAL A 52 0.42 -10.59 -3.01
N VAL A 53 -0.90 -10.45 -3.04
CA VAL A 53 -1.67 -10.17 -4.26
C VAL A 53 -1.94 -8.69 -4.39
N ASN A 54 -1.37 -8.09 -5.44
CA ASN A 54 -1.64 -6.70 -5.82
C ASN A 54 -1.40 -6.52 -7.33
N HIS A 55 -1.70 -5.36 -7.87
CA HIS A 55 -1.50 -5.03 -9.28
C HIS A 55 -1.14 -3.54 -9.45
N PRO A 56 -0.18 -3.22 -10.30
CA PRO A 56 0.76 -4.08 -11.04
C PRO A 56 1.80 -4.76 -10.11
N ARG A 57 2.73 -5.55 -10.69
CA ARG A 57 3.78 -6.29 -9.97
C ARG A 57 4.48 -5.45 -8.90
N ILE A 58 4.91 -4.25 -9.25
CA ILE A 58 5.65 -3.37 -8.34
C ILE A 58 4.87 -3.08 -7.04
N THR A 59 3.55 -2.98 -7.09
CA THR A 59 2.73 -2.73 -5.89
C THR A 59 2.60 -3.96 -5.00
N SER A 60 2.74 -5.16 -5.55
CA SER A 60 2.86 -6.40 -4.79
C SER A 60 4.16 -6.43 -4.00
N GLU A 61 5.28 -6.08 -4.65
CA GLU A 61 6.60 -5.98 -4.05
C GLU A 61 6.67 -4.88 -2.96
N GLU A 62 6.09 -3.69 -3.22
CA GLU A 62 5.95 -2.62 -2.22
C GLU A 62 5.12 -3.04 -1.00
N THR A 63 4.10 -3.89 -1.21
CA THR A 63 3.29 -4.41 -0.10
C THR A 63 4.11 -5.34 0.78
N ILE A 64 4.93 -6.21 0.18
CA ILE A 64 5.87 -7.09 0.90
C ILE A 64 6.85 -6.25 1.71
N GLU A 65 7.48 -5.25 1.10
CA GLU A 65 8.39 -4.34 1.79
C GLU A 65 7.72 -3.66 2.98
N SER A 66 6.47 -3.23 2.82
CA SER A 66 5.69 -2.62 3.91
C SER A 66 5.43 -3.60 5.06
N LEU A 67 5.14 -4.87 4.78
CA LEU A 67 4.96 -5.91 5.80
C LEU A 67 6.27 -6.18 6.55
N LEU A 68 7.39 -6.30 5.83
CA LEU A 68 8.71 -6.48 6.42
C LEU A 68 9.11 -5.29 7.32
N ASN A 69 8.83 -4.06 6.89
CA ASN A 69 9.09 -2.84 7.67
C ASN A 69 8.24 -2.74 8.94
N LEU A 70 7.09 -3.43 8.98
CA LEU A 70 6.28 -3.58 10.21
C LEU A 70 6.80 -4.71 11.13
N GLY A 71 7.89 -5.40 10.77
CA GLY A 71 8.45 -6.50 11.53
C GLY A 71 7.73 -7.84 11.32
N ILE A 72 6.89 -7.96 10.27
CA ILE A 72 6.23 -9.21 9.92
C ILE A 72 7.11 -9.97 8.94
N ASP A 73 8.18 -10.55 9.45
CA ASP A 73 9.29 -11.18 8.69
C ASP A 73 9.35 -12.70 8.87
N HIS A 74 8.40 -13.28 9.59
CA HIS A 74 8.33 -14.72 9.86
C HIS A 74 7.73 -15.56 8.72
N LEU A 75 7.26 -14.91 7.63
CA LEU A 75 6.62 -15.56 6.49
C LEU A 75 7.52 -15.55 5.25
N GLU A 76 7.33 -16.51 4.36
CA GLU A 76 7.95 -16.52 3.03
C GLU A 76 6.99 -15.88 2.02
N TYR A 77 7.26 -14.64 1.63
CA TYR A 77 6.41 -13.85 0.73
C TYR A 77 6.71 -14.13 -0.74
N GLU A 78 5.67 -14.43 -1.50
CA GLU A 78 5.70 -14.56 -2.94
C GLU A 78 4.83 -13.47 -3.59
N PRO A 79 5.41 -12.49 -4.31
CA PRO A 79 4.61 -11.45 -4.96
C PRO A 79 3.78 -12.04 -6.09
N TYR A 80 2.49 -11.69 -6.14
CA TYR A 80 1.57 -12.15 -7.18
C TYR A 80 0.88 -10.98 -7.87
N TRP A 81 0.80 -11.10 -9.18
CA TRP A 81 0.01 -10.23 -10.07
C TRP A 81 -0.70 -11.09 -11.11
N LYS A 82 -1.74 -10.55 -11.73
CA LYS A 82 -2.55 -11.28 -12.71
C LYS A 82 -1.68 -11.87 -13.83
N GLY A 83 -1.77 -13.18 -14.01
CA GLY A 83 -1.04 -13.93 -15.05
C GLY A 83 0.26 -14.59 -14.59
N LYS A 84 0.72 -14.36 -13.35
CA LYS A 84 1.86 -15.10 -12.80
C LYS A 84 1.47 -16.55 -12.52
N LYS A 85 2.33 -17.49 -12.93
CA LYS A 85 2.18 -18.92 -12.62
C LYS A 85 2.62 -19.19 -11.18
N ILE A 86 1.82 -19.97 -10.45
CA ILE A 86 2.05 -20.33 -9.05
C ILE A 86 1.87 -21.83 -8.89
N ASP A 87 2.68 -22.42 -8.02
CA ASP A 87 2.49 -23.81 -7.56
C ASP A 87 1.54 -23.84 -6.35
N TYR A 88 0.28 -24.12 -6.61
CA TYR A 88 -0.77 -24.16 -5.59
C TYR A 88 -0.69 -25.37 -4.65
N ASN A 89 0.20 -26.34 -4.91
CA ASN A 89 0.46 -27.43 -3.97
C ASN A 89 1.29 -26.96 -2.76
N ILE A 90 2.04 -25.87 -2.93
CA ILE A 90 2.93 -25.32 -1.90
C ILE A 90 2.31 -24.10 -1.22
N ILE A 91 1.51 -23.31 -1.94
CA ILE A 91 0.94 -22.06 -1.47
C ILE A 91 -0.59 -22.13 -1.46
N ASP A 92 -1.18 -22.06 -0.27
CA ASP A 92 -2.64 -22.14 -0.04
C ASP A 92 -3.24 -20.84 0.50
N THR A 93 -2.39 -19.87 0.85
CA THR A 93 -2.77 -18.63 1.53
C THR A 93 -2.34 -17.41 0.73
N ALA A 94 -3.21 -16.41 0.66
CA ALA A 94 -2.91 -15.12 0.06
C ALA A 94 -3.27 -13.96 0.97
N ILE A 95 -2.47 -12.90 0.90
CA ILE A 95 -2.67 -11.62 1.56
C ILE A 95 -2.85 -10.56 0.48
N SER A 96 -3.79 -9.64 0.66
CA SER A 96 -4.03 -8.57 -0.30
C SER A 96 -4.44 -7.26 0.36
N PRO A 97 -3.87 -6.12 -0.04
CA PRO A 97 -4.27 -4.80 0.47
C PRO A 97 -5.46 -4.24 -0.34
N GLY A 98 -6.67 -4.79 -0.10
CA GLY A 98 -7.90 -4.34 -0.75
C GLY A 98 -8.12 -4.86 -2.18
N MET A 99 -7.31 -5.80 -2.66
CA MET A 99 -7.40 -6.36 -4.02
C MET A 99 -7.69 -7.87 -4.00
N ILE A 100 -8.47 -8.31 -3.00
CA ILE A 100 -8.76 -9.74 -2.78
C ILE A 100 -9.44 -10.42 -3.98
N HIS A 101 -10.15 -9.65 -4.79
CA HIS A 101 -10.79 -10.12 -6.03
C HIS A 101 -9.77 -10.56 -7.12
N LEU A 102 -8.49 -10.16 -6.97
CA LEU A 102 -7.40 -10.60 -7.86
C LEU A 102 -6.73 -11.89 -7.39
N CYS A 103 -7.11 -12.41 -6.22
CA CYS A 103 -6.56 -13.67 -5.72
C CYS A 103 -6.91 -14.81 -6.66
N PRO A 104 -5.95 -15.70 -6.97
CA PRO A 104 -6.21 -16.89 -7.79
C PRO A 104 -7.27 -17.76 -7.16
N GLU A 105 -8.13 -18.36 -8.00
CA GLU A 105 -9.26 -19.17 -7.55
C GLU A 105 -8.85 -20.38 -6.67
N PRO A 106 -7.73 -21.08 -6.93
CA PRO A 106 -7.31 -22.21 -6.10
C PRO A 106 -6.94 -21.82 -4.65
N ILE A 107 -6.58 -20.57 -4.40
CA ILE A 107 -6.27 -20.09 -3.05
C ILE A 107 -7.56 -19.96 -2.24
N LYS A 108 -7.68 -20.73 -1.17
CA LYS A 108 -8.88 -20.76 -0.31
C LYS A 108 -8.74 -19.84 0.90
N ASN A 109 -7.56 -19.78 1.50
CA ASN A 109 -7.31 -18.90 2.64
C ASN A 109 -6.87 -17.51 2.12
N ARG A 110 -7.78 -16.53 2.19
CA ARG A 110 -7.58 -15.18 1.67
C ARG A 110 -7.71 -14.17 2.78
N ILE A 111 -6.65 -13.43 3.05
CA ILE A 111 -6.61 -12.39 4.08
C ILE A 111 -6.57 -11.03 3.39
N ASP A 112 -7.66 -10.28 3.49
CA ASP A 112 -7.68 -8.89 3.08
C ASP A 112 -7.20 -8.02 4.25
N ILE A 113 -6.06 -7.35 4.05
CA ILE A 113 -5.48 -6.42 5.03
C ILE A 113 -5.94 -4.97 4.81
N GLY A 114 -6.98 -4.79 4.01
CA GLY A 114 -7.56 -3.49 3.70
C GLY A 114 -6.71 -2.63 2.77
N PRO A 115 -7.28 -1.55 2.25
CA PRO A 115 -6.57 -0.64 1.37
C PRO A 115 -5.47 0.10 2.13
N ARG A 116 -4.33 0.33 1.45
CA ARG A 116 -3.26 1.16 2.00
C ARG A 116 -3.69 2.63 2.06
N THR A 117 -3.32 3.33 3.13
CA THR A 117 -3.57 4.77 3.30
C THR A 117 -2.35 5.59 2.89
N ILE A 118 -2.56 6.89 2.68
CA ILE A 118 -1.47 7.86 2.40
C ILE A 118 -0.77 8.19 3.71
N SER A 119 0.58 8.22 3.70
CA SER A 119 1.38 8.55 4.88
C SER A 119 1.23 10.01 5.29
N ALA A 120 1.41 10.26 6.58
CA ALA A 120 1.45 11.62 7.12
C ALA A 120 2.54 12.48 6.46
N SER A 121 3.69 11.90 6.12
CA SER A 121 4.77 12.62 5.43
C SER A 121 4.36 13.13 4.05
N THR A 122 3.55 12.35 3.31
CA THR A 122 2.99 12.80 2.01
C THR A 122 2.05 14.00 2.19
N PHE A 123 1.19 13.97 3.20
CA PHE A 123 0.31 15.11 3.49
C PHE A 123 1.09 16.36 3.91
N LEU A 124 2.12 16.21 4.73
CA LEU A 124 3.00 17.33 5.08
C LEU A 124 3.67 17.94 3.85
N GLU A 125 4.13 17.11 2.92
CA GLU A 125 4.72 17.58 1.67
C GLU A 125 3.69 18.37 0.84
N ILE A 126 2.46 17.89 0.72
CA ILE A 126 1.37 18.60 0.01
C ILE A 126 1.06 19.94 0.67
N ILE A 127 0.92 19.98 2.00
CA ILE A 127 0.64 21.21 2.74
C ILE A 127 1.74 22.23 2.50
N ASN A 128 3.00 21.80 2.55
CA ASN A 128 4.15 22.65 2.33
C ASN A 128 4.23 23.18 0.89
N GLU A 129 4.05 22.33 -0.11
CA GLU A 129 4.09 22.70 -1.52
C GLU A 129 2.96 23.66 -1.93
N LEU A 130 1.81 23.54 -1.31
CA LEU A 130 0.65 24.40 -1.55
C LEU A 130 0.63 25.64 -0.65
N ASN A 131 1.61 25.79 0.25
CA ASN A 131 1.65 26.87 1.27
C ASN A 131 0.32 26.98 2.05
N LEU A 132 -0.27 25.83 2.40
CA LEU A 132 -1.52 25.81 3.16
C LEU A 132 -1.28 26.24 4.59
N ASP A 133 -2.31 26.84 5.20
CA ASP A 133 -2.28 27.24 6.59
C ASP A 133 -2.01 26.04 7.52
N LEU A 134 -1.11 26.20 8.49
CA LEU A 134 -0.75 25.18 9.48
C LEU A 134 -1.95 24.65 10.29
N ARG A 135 -3.07 25.39 10.35
CA ARG A 135 -4.32 24.91 10.93
C ARG A 135 -4.87 23.67 10.26
N TYR A 136 -4.58 23.46 8.97
CA TYR A 136 -4.95 22.21 8.27
C TYR A 136 -4.11 21.03 8.77
N LEU A 137 -2.86 21.27 9.12
CA LEU A 137 -1.99 20.26 9.73
C LEU A 137 -2.54 19.77 11.08
N GLU A 138 -3.01 20.69 11.92
CA GLU A 138 -3.62 20.34 13.21
C GLU A 138 -4.86 19.45 13.03
N LYS A 139 -5.79 19.86 12.16
CA LYS A 139 -6.97 19.05 11.81
C LYS A 139 -6.61 17.68 11.26
N PHE A 140 -5.62 17.63 10.39
CA PHE A 140 -5.14 16.37 9.82
C PHE A 140 -4.53 15.46 10.90
N THR A 141 -3.75 16.02 11.83
CA THR A 141 -3.16 15.26 12.93
C THR A 141 -4.24 14.65 13.83
N VAL A 142 -5.30 15.39 14.14
CA VAL A 142 -6.45 14.88 14.91
C VAL A 142 -7.11 13.74 14.15
N TYR A 143 -7.43 13.93 12.88
CA TYR A 143 -8.03 12.88 12.04
C TYR A 143 -7.15 11.61 12.00
N TYR A 144 -5.85 11.77 11.76
CA TYR A 144 -4.93 10.65 11.63
C TYR A 144 -4.76 9.88 12.94
N ASN A 145 -4.69 10.59 14.08
CA ASN A 145 -4.63 9.95 15.39
C ASN A 145 -5.93 9.20 15.71
N THR A 146 -7.09 9.77 15.40
CA THR A 146 -8.38 9.10 15.58
C THR A 146 -8.45 7.82 14.74
N PHE A 147 -8.06 7.92 13.47
CA PHE A 147 -8.01 6.77 12.56
C PHE A 147 -7.09 5.64 13.09
N LEU A 148 -5.90 5.98 13.60
CA LEU A 148 -4.97 4.99 14.15
C LEU A 148 -5.47 4.35 15.45
N LEU A 149 -6.28 5.06 16.23
CA LEU A 149 -6.83 4.55 17.50
C LEU A 149 -8.08 3.68 17.29
N GLU A 150 -8.80 3.89 16.19
CA GLU A 150 -10.02 3.13 15.86
C GLU A 150 -9.76 1.88 15.01
N THR A 151 -8.56 1.74 14.46
CA THR A 151 -8.15 0.56 13.67
C THR A 151 -7.26 -0.36 14.46
#